data_6a5dda6ed7191f9458fb0d9976281a2b
#
_entry.id   6a5dda6ed7191f9458fb0d9976281a2b
#
_cell.length_a   1.000
_cell.length_b   1.000
_cell.length_c   1.000
_cell.angle_alpha   90.00
_cell.angle_beta   90.00
_cell.angle_gamma   90.00
#
_symmetry.space_group_name_H-M   'P 1'
#
loop_
_entity.id
_entity.type
_entity.pdbx_description
1 polymer ?
#
loop_
_entity_poly.entity_id
_entity_poly.type
_entity_poly.pdbx_seq_one_letter_code
_entity_poly.pdbx_strand_id
1 'polypeptide(L)'
;MNITSNSKRILASGMMLSLLALASSCKKNVTADTQIIDEDTSPRAIYSSRSVSFDRADGTYTLSQANGDFGNISGTWKEANASIYSNQARIRIPANTLSNGNIVNIDVSDGSEYELTFKVRFGPNFQWSRGGKVGFGFAIGNGFTGCNPAWDGTGGTARLMWYNPTNQKDNSGSDNPYFRPYVYYKDMPESCGNNFGKQSVRLNKDQWYTVRIRVKSNNGSNADGSVLYQIDGVTLLSTSLRWTTNDTYRKIKEITFHTFRGGSDTYWQSTSDGLIYYNDLSWTRIAS
;
A
#
# COMPACT_ATOMS: atom_id res chain seq x y z
N MET A 1 5.41 20.15 -58.96
CA MET A 1 4.44 19.78 -59.99
C MET A 1 3.07 19.88 -59.34
N ASN A 2 2.38 20.94 -59.70
CA ASN A 2 1.01 21.24 -59.30
C ASN A 2 0.05 20.14 -59.72
N ILE A 3 -1.07 19.94 -58.98
CA ILE A 3 -2.41 20.17 -59.52
C ILE A 3 -3.42 20.16 -58.35
N THR A 4 -4.11 21.29 -58.27
CA THR A 4 -5.34 21.67 -57.59
C THR A 4 -6.57 20.99 -58.19
N SER A 5 -7.70 20.92 -57.44
CA SER A 5 -9.04 21.31 -57.86
C SER A 5 -10.12 20.66 -56.99
N ASN A 6 -10.81 21.43 -56.17
CA ASN A 6 -12.14 22.06 -56.35
C ASN A 6 -13.37 21.14 -56.13
N SER A 7 -14.03 21.39 -55.04
CA SER A 7 -15.40 22.00 -54.94
C SER A 7 -16.57 21.37 -55.70
N LYS A 8 -17.66 21.01 -54.97
CA LYS A 8 -19.03 21.54 -55.23
C LYS A 8 -20.02 21.19 -54.12
N ARG A 9 -20.66 22.23 -53.62
CA ARG A 9 -21.90 22.22 -52.81
C ARG A 9 -23.08 21.89 -53.71
N ILE A 10 -24.09 21.17 -53.18
CA ILE A 10 -25.48 21.28 -53.66
C ILE A 10 -26.37 21.32 -52.44
N LEU A 11 -27.11 22.42 -52.30
CA LEU A 11 -28.33 22.58 -51.48
C LEU A 11 -29.49 22.00 -52.27
N ALA A 12 -30.43 21.32 -51.56
CA ALA A 12 -31.80 21.24 -51.99
C ALA A 12 -32.72 21.19 -50.77
N SER A 13 -33.52 22.25 -50.69
CA SER A 13 -34.74 22.36 -49.85
C SER A 13 -35.85 21.48 -50.38
N GLY A 14 -36.69 20.92 -49.50
CA GLY A 14 -37.93 20.29 -49.84
C GLY A 14 -38.80 20.17 -48.61
N MET A 15 -39.92 20.82 -48.66
CA MET A 15 -40.92 21.16 -47.65
C MET A 15 -42.08 20.14 -47.62
N MET A 16 -42.61 19.95 -46.41
CA MET A 16 -44.01 19.66 -46.08
C MET A 16 -44.60 18.24 -46.33
N LEU A 17 -45.07 17.53 -45.29
CA LEU A 17 -46.51 17.42 -44.98
C LEU A 17 -46.74 16.62 -43.67
N SER A 18 -47.60 17.17 -42.83
CA SER A 18 -48.12 16.65 -41.57
C SER A 18 -49.04 15.44 -41.76
N LEU A 19 -48.88 14.40 -40.93
CA LEU A 19 -49.97 13.49 -40.60
C LEU A 19 -49.94 13.19 -39.08
N LEU A 20 -50.96 13.65 -38.35
CA LEU A 20 -51.24 13.21 -36.98
C LEU A 20 -51.72 11.76 -37.02
N ALA A 21 -51.04 10.90 -36.30
CA ALA A 21 -51.58 9.61 -35.88
C ALA A 21 -51.51 9.54 -34.36
N LEU A 22 -52.67 9.61 -33.71
CA LEU A 22 -52.83 9.33 -32.28
C LEU A 22 -52.66 7.83 -32.05
N ALA A 23 -51.50 7.44 -31.48
CA ALA A 23 -51.32 6.11 -30.91
C ALA A 23 -51.21 6.25 -29.39
N SER A 24 -52.28 5.80 -28.72
CA SER A 24 -52.32 5.60 -27.28
C SER A 24 -51.30 4.53 -26.91
N SER A 25 -50.17 4.93 -26.32
CA SER A 25 -49.18 3.99 -25.78
C SER A 25 -49.25 3.99 -24.27
N CYS A 26 -49.61 2.83 -23.72
CA CYS A 26 -49.51 2.53 -22.30
C CYS A 26 -48.10 2.87 -21.80
N LYS A 27 -48.00 3.86 -20.94
CA LYS A 27 -46.79 4.10 -20.16
C LYS A 27 -46.60 2.97 -19.16
N LYS A 28 -45.71 2.05 -19.46
CA LYS A 28 -45.12 1.18 -18.46
C LYS A 28 -44.18 2.05 -17.60
N ASN A 29 -44.60 2.37 -16.39
CA ASN A 29 -43.73 2.98 -15.40
C ASN A 29 -42.60 1.97 -15.10
N VAL A 30 -41.44 2.17 -15.72
CA VAL A 30 -40.20 1.60 -15.23
C VAL A 30 -39.76 2.54 -14.12
N THR A 31 -40.04 2.18 -12.87
CA THR A 31 -39.37 2.72 -11.72
C THR A 31 -37.89 2.29 -11.85
N ALA A 32 -37.05 3.23 -12.26
CA ALA A 32 -35.63 3.06 -12.09
C ALA A 32 -35.39 2.97 -10.59
N ASP A 33 -35.08 1.76 -10.14
CA ASP A 33 -34.53 1.51 -8.80
C ASP A 33 -33.16 2.17 -8.77
N THR A 34 -33.14 3.44 -8.37
CA THR A 34 -31.92 4.16 -8.09
C THR A 34 -31.38 3.53 -6.81
N GLN A 35 -30.49 2.58 -6.95
CA GLN A 35 -29.65 2.16 -5.86
C GLN A 35 -28.91 3.41 -5.36
N ILE A 36 -29.43 4.00 -4.30
CA ILE A 36 -28.70 5.00 -3.52
C ILE A 36 -27.53 4.23 -2.94
N ILE A 37 -26.36 4.39 -3.55
CA ILE A 37 -25.10 4.02 -2.91
C ILE A 37 -24.99 5.01 -1.76
N ASP A 38 -25.34 4.56 -0.57
CA ASP A 38 -25.12 5.28 0.67
C ASP A 38 -23.59 5.37 0.83
N GLU A 39 -22.99 6.43 0.28
CA GLU A 39 -21.62 6.77 0.63
C GLU A 39 -21.64 7.06 2.12
N ASP A 40 -21.06 6.17 2.92
CA ASP A 40 -20.82 6.35 4.35
C ASP A 40 -20.01 7.65 4.54
N THR A 41 -20.74 8.76 4.67
CA THR A 41 -20.20 10.11 4.90
C THR A 41 -19.79 10.34 6.36
N SER A 42 -19.88 9.31 7.21
CA SER A 42 -19.43 9.41 8.59
C SER A 42 -17.93 9.73 8.61
N PRO A 43 -17.48 10.72 9.44
CA PRO A 43 -16.07 11.01 9.59
C PRO A 43 -15.34 9.74 10.02
N ARG A 44 -14.39 9.27 9.20
CA ARG A 44 -13.60 8.09 9.53
C ARG A 44 -12.68 8.41 10.71
N ALA A 45 -12.66 7.52 11.68
CA ALA A 45 -11.90 7.72 12.90
C ALA A 45 -10.38 7.73 12.63
N ILE A 46 -9.66 8.62 13.32
CA ILE A 46 -8.21 8.70 13.31
C ILE A 46 -7.72 8.31 14.70
N TYR A 47 -6.89 7.28 14.77
CA TYR A 47 -6.47 6.70 16.04
C TYR A 47 -5.01 7.03 16.37
N SER A 48 -4.73 7.38 17.62
CA SER A 48 -3.36 7.47 18.14
C SER A 48 -2.80 6.11 18.59
N SER A 49 -3.69 5.17 18.94
CA SER A 49 -3.34 3.80 19.33
C SER A 49 -4.47 2.87 18.92
N ARG A 50 -4.14 1.66 18.51
CA ARG A 50 -5.11 0.64 18.15
C ARG A 50 -4.50 -0.76 18.17
N SER A 51 -5.36 -1.76 18.38
CA SER A 51 -5.04 -3.17 18.18
C SER A 51 -6.08 -3.80 17.27
N VAL A 52 -5.64 -4.64 16.34
CA VAL A 52 -6.47 -5.35 15.36
C VAL A 52 -6.07 -6.81 15.34
N SER A 53 -6.98 -7.70 15.73
CA SER A 53 -6.75 -9.15 15.78
C SER A 53 -7.11 -9.86 14.47
N PHE A 54 -7.90 -9.22 13.60
CA PHE A 54 -8.51 -9.80 12.39
C PHE A 54 -9.47 -10.97 12.65
N ASP A 55 -10.00 -11.10 13.87
CA ASP A 55 -10.96 -12.13 14.27
C ASP A 55 -12.32 -11.88 13.60
N ARG A 56 -12.48 -12.39 12.39
CA ARG A 56 -13.67 -12.29 11.57
C ARG A 56 -13.94 -13.58 10.83
N ALA A 57 -15.19 -13.80 10.41
CA ALA A 57 -15.53 -14.89 9.51
C ALA A 57 -14.75 -14.82 8.19
N ASP A 58 -14.43 -15.97 7.63
CA ASP A 58 -13.75 -16.09 6.33
C ASP A 58 -14.56 -15.42 5.22
N GLY A 59 -13.88 -14.72 4.32
CA GLY A 59 -14.52 -14.02 3.20
C GLY A 59 -13.69 -12.82 2.71
N THR A 60 -14.29 -12.00 1.85
CA THR A 60 -13.68 -10.76 1.38
C THR A 60 -13.44 -9.81 2.56
N TYR A 61 -12.24 -9.25 2.65
CA TYR A 61 -11.95 -8.18 3.60
C TYR A 61 -12.25 -6.85 2.94
N THR A 62 -13.48 -6.38 3.14
CA THR A 62 -14.02 -5.20 2.45
C THR A 62 -13.38 -3.90 2.94
N LEU A 63 -13.47 -2.83 2.13
CA LEU A 63 -13.01 -1.49 2.54
C LEU A 63 -13.74 -1.02 3.81
N SER A 64 -15.04 -1.31 3.93
CA SER A 64 -15.82 -0.96 5.13
C SER A 64 -15.27 -1.65 6.37
N GLN A 65 -14.95 -2.94 6.30
CA GLN A 65 -14.32 -3.67 7.40
C GLN A 65 -12.92 -3.15 7.72
N ALA A 66 -12.12 -2.88 6.68
CA ALA A 66 -10.77 -2.33 6.85
C ALA A 66 -10.80 -0.92 7.48
N ASN A 67 -11.73 -0.05 7.10
CA ASN A 67 -11.95 1.23 7.77
C ASN A 67 -12.40 1.06 9.23
N GLY A 68 -13.23 0.07 9.53
CA GLY A 68 -13.61 -0.27 10.91
C GLY A 68 -12.41 -0.70 11.76
N ASP A 69 -11.47 -1.42 11.18
CA ASP A 69 -10.27 -1.91 11.86
C ASP A 69 -9.16 -0.84 11.95
N PHE A 70 -8.88 -0.14 10.86
CA PHE A 70 -7.75 0.78 10.78
C PHE A 70 -8.11 2.24 11.00
N GLY A 71 -9.34 2.64 10.72
CA GLY A 71 -9.77 4.03 10.68
C GLY A 71 -9.75 4.59 9.25
N ASN A 72 -9.31 5.83 9.07
CA ASN A 72 -9.30 6.48 7.77
C ASN A 72 -8.20 5.91 6.87
N ILE A 73 -8.60 5.24 5.79
CA ILE A 73 -7.70 4.69 4.77
C ILE A 73 -7.67 5.64 3.57
N SER A 74 -6.48 6.02 3.15
CA SER A 74 -6.22 6.72 1.90
C SER A 74 -5.61 5.77 0.86
N GLY A 75 -5.88 6.03 -0.43
CA GLY A 75 -5.50 5.14 -1.53
C GLY A 75 -6.62 4.14 -1.89
N THR A 76 -6.31 3.19 -2.75
CA THR A 76 -7.29 2.20 -3.25
C THR A 76 -7.16 0.88 -2.53
N TRP A 77 -8.10 0.58 -1.63
CA TRP A 77 -8.24 -0.76 -1.05
C TRP A 77 -8.72 -1.75 -2.10
N LYS A 78 -7.90 -2.75 -2.40
CA LYS A 78 -8.22 -3.75 -3.41
C LYS A 78 -8.88 -4.97 -2.76
N GLU A 79 -10.21 -4.95 -2.66
CA GLU A 79 -11.00 -6.03 -2.07
C GLU A 79 -10.76 -7.38 -2.76
N ALA A 80 -10.59 -7.38 -4.09
CA ALA A 80 -10.27 -8.59 -4.85
C ALA A 80 -8.95 -9.26 -4.42
N ASN A 81 -8.09 -8.52 -3.72
CA ASN A 81 -6.81 -9.01 -3.22
C ASN A 81 -6.80 -9.17 -1.69
N ALA A 82 -7.87 -8.80 -1.01
CA ALA A 82 -7.94 -8.81 0.46
C ALA A 82 -9.04 -9.75 0.94
N SER A 83 -8.71 -10.62 1.88
CA SER A 83 -9.68 -11.54 2.49
C SER A 83 -9.33 -11.80 3.94
N ILE A 84 -10.32 -12.23 4.72
CA ILE A 84 -10.11 -12.89 6.00
C ILE A 84 -10.06 -14.39 5.74
N TYR A 85 -9.11 -15.06 6.37
CA TYR A 85 -8.96 -16.50 6.30
C TYR A 85 -8.43 -17.04 7.62
N SER A 86 -9.22 -17.86 8.31
CA SER A 86 -8.87 -18.43 9.62
C SER A 86 -8.44 -17.37 10.63
N ASN A 87 -9.24 -16.32 10.80
CA ASN A 87 -8.97 -15.18 11.69
C ASN A 87 -7.65 -14.44 11.38
N GLN A 88 -7.28 -14.32 10.11
CA GLN A 88 -6.09 -13.62 9.63
C GLN A 88 -6.45 -12.78 8.42
N ALA A 89 -5.88 -11.57 8.31
CA ALA A 89 -5.94 -10.83 7.05
C ALA A 89 -5.01 -11.52 6.04
N ARG A 90 -5.54 -11.84 4.86
CA ARG A 90 -4.80 -12.48 3.79
C ARG A 90 -4.78 -11.57 2.56
N ILE A 91 -3.59 -11.19 2.13
CA ILE A 91 -3.38 -10.40 0.93
C ILE A 91 -2.84 -11.27 -0.19
N ARG A 92 -3.55 -11.27 -1.32
CA ARG A 92 -3.12 -11.89 -2.58
C ARG A 92 -2.28 -10.90 -3.39
N ILE A 93 -1.14 -11.32 -3.86
CA ILE A 93 -0.34 -10.61 -4.86
C ILE A 93 -0.46 -11.39 -6.15
N PRO A 94 -1.18 -10.87 -7.17
CA PRO A 94 -1.43 -11.60 -8.41
C PRO A 94 -0.15 -11.97 -9.17
N ALA A 95 -0.19 -13.10 -9.85
CA ALA A 95 0.87 -13.56 -10.74
C ALA A 95 1.17 -12.54 -11.85
N ASN A 96 2.39 -12.52 -12.34
CA ASN A 96 2.85 -11.72 -13.49
C ASN A 96 2.57 -10.21 -13.36
N THR A 97 2.47 -9.70 -12.11
CA THR A 97 2.23 -8.28 -11.85
C THR A 97 3.28 -7.67 -10.93
N LEU A 98 3.45 -6.35 -11.07
CA LEU A 98 4.17 -5.49 -10.14
C LEU A 98 3.19 -4.51 -9.50
N SER A 99 3.44 -4.08 -8.26
CA SER A 99 2.64 -3.07 -7.55
C SER A 99 1.12 -3.38 -7.53
N ASN A 100 0.75 -4.67 -7.57
CA ASN A 100 -0.63 -5.12 -7.63
C ASN A 100 -1.00 -6.03 -6.45
N GLY A 101 -0.73 -5.58 -5.24
CA GLY A 101 -1.27 -6.14 -4.00
C GLY A 101 -2.22 -5.14 -3.35
N ASN A 102 -2.04 -4.83 -2.07
CA ASN A 102 -2.65 -3.69 -1.39
C ASN A 102 -1.60 -2.63 -1.08
N ILE A 103 -1.88 -1.38 -1.47
CA ILE A 103 -0.99 -0.23 -1.30
C ILE A 103 -1.85 0.93 -0.82
N VAL A 104 -1.97 1.07 0.49
CA VAL A 104 -2.79 2.11 1.13
C VAL A 104 -2.03 2.71 2.30
N ASN A 105 -2.45 3.91 2.70
CA ASN A 105 -2.03 4.53 3.95
C ASN A 105 -3.22 4.61 4.90
N ILE A 106 -2.92 4.61 6.18
CA ILE A 106 -3.87 4.68 7.29
C ILE A 106 -3.52 5.94 8.05
N ASP A 107 -4.42 6.91 8.10
CA ASP A 107 -4.22 8.13 8.85
C ASP A 107 -4.16 7.84 10.34
N VAL A 108 -3.16 8.38 11.01
CA VAL A 108 -3.03 8.35 12.47
C VAL A 108 -2.93 9.77 13.04
N SER A 109 -3.27 9.93 14.31
CA SER A 109 -3.10 11.22 14.97
C SER A 109 -1.65 11.68 14.89
N ASP A 110 -1.42 12.93 14.47
CA ASP A 110 -0.09 13.50 14.34
C ASP A 110 0.77 13.25 15.57
N GLY A 111 1.97 12.73 15.37
CA GLY A 111 2.89 12.44 16.46
C GLY A 111 4.34 12.55 16.05
N SER A 112 5.23 12.74 17.02
CA SER A 112 6.68 12.78 16.80
C SER A 112 7.36 11.44 17.05
N GLU A 113 6.66 10.49 17.68
CA GLU A 113 7.17 9.15 17.91
C GLU A 113 6.04 8.13 17.93
N TYR A 114 6.23 7.06 17.18
CA TYR A 114 5.30 5.93 17.04
C TYR A 114 6.01 4.60 17.07
N GLU A 115 5.29 3.61 17.54
CA GLU A 115 5.67 2.21 17.46
C GLU A 115 4.52 1.38 16.89
N LEU A 116 4.83 0.40 16.06
CA LEU A 116 3.89 -0.63 15.62
C LEU A 116 4.50 -2.03 15.73
N THR A 117 3.61 -3.01 15.91
CA THR A 117 3.95 -4.43 15.88
C THR A 117 2.89 -5.17 15.07
N PHE A 118 3.31 -6.13 14.28
CA PHE A 118 2.41 -7.03 13.56
C PHE A 118 3.05 -8.39 13.34
N LYS A 119 2.22 -9.42 13.14
CA LYS A 119 2.68 -10.72 12.68
C LYS A 119 2.50 -10.85 11.18
N VAL A 120 3.44 -11.52 10.51
CA VAL A 120 3.40 -11.79 9.07
C VAL A 120 3.85 -13.20 8.77
N ARG A 121 3.20 -13.84 7.79
CA ARG A 121 3.52 -15.20 7.31
C ARG A 121 3.36 -15.25 5.80
N PHE A 122 4.33 -15.84 5.12
CA PHE A 122 4.24 -16.14 3.69
C PHE A 122 3.60 -17.52 3.49
N GLY A 123 2.65 -17.63 2.58
CA GLY A 123 1.96 -18.89 2.32
C GLY A 123 2.89 -20.01 1.84
N PRO A 124 2.46 -21.29 1.93
CA PRO A 124 3.32 -22.45 1.64
C PRO A 124 3.86 -22.50 0.20
N ASN A 125 3.09 -21.97 -0.75
CA ASN A 125 3.44 -21.93 -2.18
C ASN A 125 3.98 -20.57 -2.63
N PHE A 126 4.35 -19.68 -1.70
CA PHE A 126 4.83 -18.35 -2.03
C PHE A 126 6.14 -18.40 -2.82
N GLN A 127 6.14 -17.83 -4.04
CA GLN A 127 7.37 -17.64 -4.81
C GLN A 127 8.05 -16.36 -4.37
N TRP A 128 9.31 -16.44 -3.95
CA TRP A 128 10.02 -15.28 -3.43
C TRP A 128 10.29 -14.23 -4.51
N SER A 129 10.69 -14.66 -5.71
CA SER A 129 11.19 -13.79 -6.79
C SER A 129 12.29 -12.87 -6.26
N ARG A 130 12.44 -11.64 -6.76
CA ARG A 130 13.43 -10.70 -6.22
C ARG A 130 13.00 -10.08 -4.89
N GLY A 131 11.68 -9.90 -4.67
CA GLY A 131 11.19 -9.32 -3.43
C GLY A 131 10.01 -8.38 -3.58
N GLY A 132 9.69 -7.68 -2.50
CA GLY A 132 8.59 -6.72 -2.45
C GLY A 132 8.44 -6.04 -1.10
N LYS A 133 7.49 -5.12 -1.00
CA LYS A 133 7.12 -4.49 0.28
C LYS A 133 6.14 -5.40 1.01
N VAL A 134 6.26 -5.44 2.33
CA VAL A 134 5.48 -6.33 3.17
C VAL A 134 4.99 -5.63 4.43
N GLY A 135 3.67 -5.62 4.60
CA GLY A 135 3.01 -5.18 5.82
C GLY A 135 3.06 -3.69 6.07
N PHE A 136 3.18 -3.39 7.35
CA PHE A 136 3.00 -2.05 7.89
C PHE A 136 4.32 -1.32 8.08
N GLY A 137 4.27 0.00 8.01
CA GLY A 137 5.39 0.90 8.24
C GLY A 137 4.89 2.30 8.54
N PHE A 138 5.74 3.31 8.47
CA PHE A 138 5.38 4.70 8.76
C PHE A 138 5.73 5.64 7.61
N ALA A 139 4.90 6.68 7.44
CA ALA A 139 5.23 7.86 6.65
C ALA A 139 5.37 9.08 7.57
N ILE A 140 6.41 9.85 7.33
CA ILE A 140 6.78 11.06 8.05
C ILE A 140 6.65 12.22 7.06
N GLY A 141 6.01 13.32 7.46
CA GLY A 141 5.80 14.48 6.59
C GLY A 141 5.12 14.11 5.28
N ASN A 142 5.74 14.44 4.15
CA ASN A 142 5.19 14.15 2.83
C ASN A 142 5.28 12.66 2.43
N GLY A 143 6.06 11.86 3.16
CA GLY A 143 6.34 10.48 2.76
C GLY A 143 7.07 10.38 1.41
N PHE A 144 7.96 9.43 1.24
CA PHE A 144 8.69 9.22 -0.02
C PHE A 144 8.71 7.76 -0.42
N THR A 145 8.50 7.49 -1.71
CA THR A 145 8.46 6.14 -2.26
C THR A 145 8.89 6.12 -3.73
N GLY A 146 8.99 4.94 -4.35
CA GLY A 146 9.11 4.81 -5.80
C GLY A 146 10.43 5.33 -6.38
N CYS A 147 11.52 5.27 -5.62
CA CYS A 147 12.82 5.81 -6.01
C CYS A 147 12.81 7.34 -6.22
N ASN A 148 11.83 8.02 -5.60
CA ASN A 148 11.85 9.46 -5.40
C ASN A 148 12.50 9.74 -4.03
N PRO A 149 13.76 10.22 -3.98
CA PRO A 149 14.49 10.33 -2.72
C PRO A 149 14.00 11.50 -1.86
N ALA A 150 14.16 11.37 -0.54
CA ALA A 150 13.77 12.37 0.44
C ALA A 150 14.81 13.50 0.63
N TRP A 151 15.61 13.79 -0.36
CA TRP A 151 16.74 14.73 -0.26
C TRP A 151 16.32 16.19 -0.04
N ASP A 152 15.08 16.55 -0.33
CA ASP A 152 14.53 17.87 -0.02
C ASP A 152 14.28 18.09 1.49
N GLY A 153 14.26 17.01 2.28
CA GLY A 153 14.05 17.06 3.72
C GLY A 153 12.63 17.41 4.15
N THR A 154 11.63 17.06 3.33
CA THR A 154 10.20 17.30 3.65
C THR A 154 9.51 16.04 4.20
N GLY A 155 10.25 14.97 4.48
CA GLY A 155 9.68 13.75 5.07
C GLY A 155 10.48 12.49 4.77
N GLY A 156 9.83 11.35 4.96
CA GLY A 156 10.43 10.04 4.72
C GLY A 156 9.45 8.89 4.91
N THR A 157 9.92 7.67 4.69
CA THR A 157 9.15 6.45 5.01
C THR A 157 10.03 5.38 5.64
N ALA A 158 9.47 4.67 6.61
CA ALA A 158 10.08 3.49 7.21
C ALA A 158 9.24 2.27 6.87
N ARG A 159 9.68 1.47 5.90
CA ARG A 159 8.97 0.28 5.43
C ARG A 159 9.85 -0.96 5.54
N LEU A 160 9.23 -2.13 5.52
CA LEU A 160 9.89 -3.42 5.46
C LEU A 160 9.73 -4.02 4.06
N MET A 161 10.73 -4.78 3.60
CA MET A 161 10.58 -5.62 2.43
C MET A 161 11.18 -7.01 2.67
N TRP A 162 10.62 -8.02 2.00
CA TRP A 162 11.34 -9.25 1.77
C TRP A 162 12.23 -9.07 0.54
N TYR A 163 13.36 -9.73 0.54
CA TYR A 163 14.30 -9.67 -0.57
C TYR A 163 14.98 -11.02 -0.75
N ASN A 164 15.08 -11.48 -1.99
CA ASN A 164 15.73 -12.71 -2.36
C ASN A 164 16.82 -12.42 -3.40
N PRO A 165 18.11 -12.56 -3.04
CA PRO A 165 19.20 -12.18 -3.94
C PRO A 165 19.31 -13.09 -5.17
N THR A 166 18.76 -14.31 -5.11
CA THR A 166 18.88 -15.30 -6.20
C THR A 166 17.89 -15.07 -7.34
N ASN A 167 16.86 -14.23 -7.17
CA ASN A 167 15.76 -14.00 -8.13
C ASN A 167 14.95 -15.24 -8.49
N GLN A 168 15.02 -16.30 -7.72
CA GLN A 168 14.35 -17.58 -8.02
C GLN A 168 12.82 -17.42 -7.98
N LYS A 169 12.16 -17.99 -8.98
CA LYS A 169 10.69 -18.01 -9.07
C LYS A 169 10.11 -19.41 -8.81
N ASP A 170 10.93 -20.43 -8.90
CA ASP A 170 10.54 -21.84 -8.93
C ASP A 170 10.54 -22.55 -7.59
N ASN A 171 10.77 -21.81 -6.49
CA ASN A 171 10.92 -22.38 -5.16
C ASN A 171 12.08 -23.41 -5.05
N SER A 172 13.11 -23.29 -5.87
CA SER A 172 14.30 -24.12 -5.74
C SER A 172 14.97 -23.93 -4.38
N GLY A 173 15.71 -24.92 -3.92
CA GLY A 173 16.41 -24.89 -2.64
C GLY A 173 17.51 -23.83 -2.52
N SER A 174 17.85 -23.13 -3.60
CA SER A 174 18.81 -22.03 -3.63
C SER A 174 18.25 -20.67 -3.16
N ASP A 175 16.93 -20.56 -2.94
CA ASP A 175 16.32 -19.35 -2.37
C ASP A 175 16.92 -19.01 -1.01
N ASN A 176 17.28 -17.74 -0.84
CA ASN A 176 17.76 -17.22 0.43
C ASN A 176 17.05 -15.89 0.77
N PRO A 177 15.72 -15.90 0.93
CA PRO A 177 14.95 -14.71 1.24
C PRO A 177 15.20 -14.25 2.68
N TYR A 178 15.18 -12.94 2.89
CA TYR A 178 15.29 -12.31 4.20
C TYR A 178 14.50 -11.00 4.26
N PHE A 179 14.17 -10.54 5.46
CA PHE A 179 13.69 -9.17 5.64
C PHE A 179 14.85 -8.20 5.63
N ARG A 180 14.59 -7.02 5.04
CA ARG A 180 15.48 -5.87 5.15
C ARG A 180 14.68 -4.58 5.34
N PRO A 181 15.22 -3.58 6.06
CA PRO A 181 14.65 -2.24 6.10
C PRO A 181 14.56 -1.64 4.70
N TYR A 182 13.63 -0.71 4.50
CA TYR A 182 13.53 0.06 3.27
C TYR A 182 13.09 1.48 3.60
N VAL A 183 14.08 2.33 3.85
CA VAL A 183 13.91 3.62 4.51
C VAL A 183 14.26 4.76 3.56
N TYR A 184 13.35 5.72 3.44
CA TYR A 184 13.60 7.00 2.80
C TYR A 184 13.79 8.06 3.87
N TYR A 185 14.86 8.81 3.81
CA TYR A 185 15.20 9.86 4.77
C TYR A 185 16.12 10.90 4.13
N LYS A 186 16.30 12.07 4.78
CA LYS A 186 17.01 13.21 4.20
C LYS A 186 18.40 12.88 3.66
N ASP A 187 19.17 12.10 4.38
CA ASP A 187 20.58 11.84 4.08
C ASP A 187 20.82 10.47 3.43
N MET A 188 19.78 9.91 2.80
CA MET A 188 19.92 8.62 2.14
C MET A 188 20.94 8.67 0.99
N PRO A 189 21.79 7.62 0.82
CA PRO A 189 22.89 7.65 -0.14
C PRO A 189 22.45 7.47 -1.59
N GLU A 190 21.27 6.87 -1.81
CA GLU A 190 20.77 6.49 -3.14
C GLU A 190 19.32 6.97 -3.32
N SER A 191 18.85 7.00 -4.57
CA SER A 191 17.48 7.42 -4.88
C SER A 191 16.42 6.45 -4.39
N CYS A 192 16.71 5.15 -4.29
CA CYS A 192 15.80 4.15 -3.77
C CYS A 192 16.06 3.87 -2.29
N GLY A 193 15.05 3.36 -1.58
CA GLY A 193 15.11 3.19 -0.12
C GLY A 193 16.34 2.44 0.38
N ASN A 194 16.97 3.01 1.40
CA ASN A 194 18.18 2.47 2.01
C ASN A 194 17.87 1.28 2.92
N ASN A 195 18.65 0.22 2.81
CA ASN A 195 18.58 -0.98 3.65
C ASN A 195 19.68 -1.05 4.72
N PHE A 196 20.61 -0.09 4.75
CA PHE A 196 21.73 0.00 5.68
C PHE A 196 22.65 -1.24 5.69
N GLY A 197 22.63 -2.04 4.61
CA GLY A 197 23.34 -3.32 4.57
C GLY A 197 22.80 -4.37 5.55
N LYS A 198 21.58 -4.18 6.09
CA LYS A 198 20.97 -5.06 7.09
C LYS A 198 20.04 -6.08 6.46
N GLN A 199 20.11 -7.30 7.00
CA GLN A 199 19.26 -8.42 6.63
C GLN A 199 18.97 -9.29 7.85
N SER A 200 17.76 -9.87 7.91
CA SER A 200 17.38 -10.86 8.91
C SER A 200 18.01 -12.23 8.62
N VAL A 201 17.76 -13.20 9.46
CA VAL A 201 17.92 -14.60 9.10
C VAL A 201 17.05 -14.97 7.90
N ARG A 202 17.37 -16.10 7.27
CA ARG A 202 16.58 -16.64 6.15
C ARG A 202 15.13 -16.83 6.55
N LEU A 203 14.22 -16.40 5.67
CA LEU A 203 12.77 -16.59 5.83
C LEU A 203 12.35 -17.98 5.38
N ASN A 204 11.40 -18.55 6.08
CA ASN A 204 10.71 -19.77 5.73
C ASN A 204 9.25 -19.48 5.35
N LYS A 205 8.70 -20.29 4.45
CA LYS A 205 7.26 -20.28 4.18
C LYS A 205 6.52 -20.91 5.35
N ASP A 206 5.27 -20.50 5.52
CA ASP A 206 4.36 -21.01 6.55
C ASP A 206 4.83 -20.78 7.99
N GLN A 207 5.85 -19.94 8.19
CA GLN A 207 6.36 -19.51 9.48
C GLN A 207 5.87 -18.09 9.79
N TRP A 208 5.39 -17.87 11.01
CA TRP A 208 5.07 -16.55 11.52
C TRP A 208 6.32 -15.82 11.99
N TYR A 209 6.37 -14.53 11.68
CA TYR A 209 7.38 -13.59 12.12
C TYR A 209 6.69 -12.41 12.81
N THR A 210 7.18 -12.01 13.96
CA THR A 210 6.74 -10.78 14.64
C THR A 210 7.65 -9.64 14.23
N VAL A 211 7.08 -8.63 13.62
CA VAL A 211 7.78 -7.41 13.18
C VAL A 211 7.44 -6.29 14.14
N ARG A 212 8.45 -5.57 14.64
CA ARG A 212 8.29 -4.33 15.39
C ARG A 212 9.06 -3.23 14.68
N ILE A 213 8.41 -2.09 14.47
CA ILE A 213 8.99 -0.89 13.90
C ILE A 213 8.71 0.28 14.84
N ARG A 214 9.75 1.03 15.22
CA ARG A 214 9.61 2.27 15.97
C ARG A 214 10.31 3.39 15.22
N VAL A 215 9.65 4.53 15.13
CA VAL A 215 10.14 5.74 14.45
C VAL A 215 10.01 6.91 15.42
N LYS A 216 11.09 7.67 15.55
CA LYS A 216 11.12 8.97 16.22
C LYS A 216 11.55 10.03 15.21
N SER A 217 10.77 11.09 15.09
CA SER A 217 11.13 12.25 14.27
C SER A 217 12.32 13.01 14.87
N ASN A 218 13.04 13.72 14.02
CA ASN A 218 14.08 14.65 14.48
C ASN A 218 13.51 16.05 14.79
N ASN A 219 14.28 16.86 15.47
CA ASN A 219 13.96 18.26 15.78
C ASN A 219 14.69 19.18 14.80
N GLY A 220 13.92 20.09 14.16
CA GLY A 220 14.48 20.99 13.16
C GLY A 220 15.25 20.25 12.07
N SER A 221 16.53 20.56 11.91
CA SER A 221 17.44 19.90 10.97
C SER A 221 18.47 18.96 11.64
N ASN A 222 18.29 18.61 12.91
CA ASN A 222 19.22 17.74 13.62
C ASN A 222 19.09 16.28 13.18
N ALA A 223 20.14 15.48 13.30
CA ALA A 223 20.09 14.04 13.06
C ALA A 223 19.78 13.25 14.36
N ASP A 224 18.82 13.73 15.15
CA ASP A 224 18.39 13.18 16.44
C ASP A 224 17.08 12.34 16.36
N GLY A 225 16.55 12.17 15.18
CA GLY A 225 15.53 11.18 14.88
C GLY A 225 16.10 9.77 14.87
N SER A 226 15.22 8.76 14.88
CA SER A 226 15.69 7.37 14.89
C SER A 226 14.70 6.41 14.22
N VAL A 227 15.21 5.24 13.86
CA VAL A 227 14.42 4.10 13.42
C VAL A 227 14.94 2.81 14.05
N LEU A 228 14.00 1.97 14.51
CA LEU A 228 14.24 0.62 15.01
C LEU A 228 13.41 -0.37 14.21
N TYR A 229 14.05 -1.47 13.80
CA TYR A 229 13.39 -2.67 13.29
C TYR A 229 13.80 -3.87 14.12
N GLN A 230 12.83 -4.66 14.56
CA GLN A 230 13.07 -5.96 15.18
C GLN A 230 12.23 -7.03 14.49
N ILE A 231 12.81 -8.22 14.36
CA ILE A 231 12.14 -9.42 13.87
C ILE A 231 12.26 -10.48 14.96
N ASP A 232 11.13 -10.97 15.46
CA ASP A 232 11.05 -11.95 16.56
C ASP A 232 11.89 -11.53 17.78
N GLY A 233 11.84 -10.23 18.11
CA GLY A 233 12.60 -9.64 19.23
C GLY A 233 14.07 -9.35 18.91
N VAL A 234 14.63 -9.85 17.81
CA VAL A 234 16.02 -9.60 17.40
C VAL A 234 16.11 -8.29 16.64
N THR A 235 17.01 -7.41 17.07
CA THR A 235 17.25 -6.11 16.41
C THR A 235 17.89 -6.30 15.04
N LEU A 236 17.16 -5.94 13.99
CA LEU A 236 17.62 -5.92 12.61
C LEU A 236 18.37 -4.61 12.29
N LEU A 237 17.80 -3.48 12.73
CA LEU A 237 18.37 -2.14 12.58
C LEU A 237 17.98 -1.29 13.79
N SER A 238 18.94 -0.55 14.32
CA SER A 238 18.73 0.56 15.25
C SER A 238 19.72 1.64 14.90
N THR A 239 19.23 2.82 14.50
CA THR A 239 20.12 3.91 14.06
C THR A 239 19.44 5.26 14.23
N SER A 240 20.27 6.30 14.48
CA SER A 240 19.83 7.68 14.39
C SER A 240 19.89 8.13 12.93
N LEU A 241 18.99 9.04 12.57
CA LEU A 241 18.93 9.62 11.23
C LEU A 241 18.16 10.95 11.23
N ARG A 242 18.21 11.65 10.12
CA ARG A 242 17.47 12.88 9.89
C ARG A 242 16.37 12.61 8.86
N TRP A 243 15.11 12.70 9.30
CA TRP A 243 13.95 12.57 8.43
C TRP A 243 13.67 13.84 7.64
N THR A 244 13.75 14.99 8.34
CA THR A 244 13.34 16.29 7.82
C THR A 244 14.37 17.37 8.13
N THR A 245 14.25 18.53 7.47
CA THR A 245 15.11 19.70 7.71
C THR A 245 14.43 20.82 8.51
N ASN A 246 13.14 20.65 8.80
CA ASN A 246 12.38 21.60 9.64
C ASN A 246 11.16 20.93 10.29
N ASP A 247 10.61 21.58 11.32
CA ASP A 247 9.54 21.02 12.13
C ASP A 247 8.17 20.96 11.42
N THR A 248 7.98 21.67 10.30
CA THR A 248 6.73 21.65 9.52
C THR A 248 6.42 20.23 9.02
N TYR A 249 7.45 19.45 8.68
CA TYR A 249 7.31 18.10 8.09
C TYR A 249 7.62 16.97 9.07
N ARG A 250 7.90 17.27 10.35
CA ARG A 250 8.38 16.26 11.29
C ARG A 250 7.34 15.25 11.76
N LYS A 251 6.06 15.54 11.59
CA LYS A 251 5.02 14.66 12.13
C LYS A 251 4.91 13.35 11.37
N ILE A 252 4.79 12.27 12.11
CA ILE A 252 4.33 10.97 11.63
C ILE A 252 2.82 11.08 11.54
N LYS A 253 2.26 10.92 10.33
CA LYS A 253 0.85 11.15 10.03
C LYS A 253 0.13 9.92 9.53
N GLU A 254 0.88 8.94 9.03
CA GLU A 254 0.31 7.77 8.39
C GLU A 254 1.10 6.51 8.75
N ILE A 255 0.36 5.41 8.89
CA ILE A 255 0.89 4.06 8.79
C ILE A 255 0.71 3.62 7.34
N THR A 256 1.78 3.16 6.70
CA THR A 256 1.70 2.55 5.37
C THR A 256 1.29 1.08 5.51
N PHE A 257 0.31 0.61 4.73
CA PHE A 257 0.07 -0.82 4.53
C PHE A 257 0.37 -1.16 3.09
N HIS A 258 1.62 -1.58 2.85
CA HIS A 258 2.15 -1.83 1.53
C HIS A 258 2.54 -3.30 1.38
N THR A 259 1.77 -4.05 0.60
CA THR A 259 1.98 -5.46 0.33
C THR A 259 1.92 -5.71 -1.16
N PHE A 260 3.09 -5.74 -1.81
CA PHE A 260 3.20 -5.90 -3.26
C PHE A 260 4.61 -6.30 -3.69
N ARG A 261 4.74 -6.91 -4.88
CA ARG A 261 6.05 -7.12 -5.52
C ARG A 261 6.56 -5.79 -6.05
N GLY A 262 7.80 -5.46 -5.69
CA GLY A 262 8.43 -4.20 -6.04
C GLY A 262 9.38 -4.32 -7.21
N GLY A 263 9.88 -3.16 -7.68
CA GLY A 263 10.83 -3.06 -8.78
C GLY A 263 10.17 -2.80 -10.13
N SER A 264 10.99 -2.72 -11.19
CA SER A 264 10.58 -2.37 -12.56
C SER A 264 10.66 -3.54 -13.54
N ASP A 265 11.41 -4.58 -13.20
CA ASP A 265 11.74 -5.67 -14.12
C ASP A 265 10.95 -6.94 -13.84
N THR A 266 10.84 -7.80 -14.85
CA THR A 266 10.06 -9.05 -14.78
C THR A 266 10.57 -10.04 -13.74
N TYR A 267 11.84 -9.98 -13.34
CA TYR A 267 12.39 -10.86 -12.30
C TYR A 267 11.85 -10.54 -10.88
N TRP A 268 11.17 -9.41 -10.71
CA TRP A 268 10.41 -9.13 -9.49
C TRP A 268 9.04 -9.81 -9.46
N GLN A 269 8.50 -10.17 -10.62
CA GLN A 269 7.21 -10.85 -10.75
C GLN A 269 7.33 -12.31 -10.33
N SER A 270 6.21 -12.92 -9.94
CA SER A 270 6.07 -14.37 -9.79
C SER A 270 5.20 -14.94 -10.91
N THR A 271 5.33 -16.23 -11.16
CA THR A 271 4.48 -16.95 -12.12
C THR A 271 3.20 -17.49 -11.51
N SER A 272 3.07 -17.41 -10.18
CA SER A 272 1.86 -17.79 -9.43
C SER A 272 1.46 -16.69 -8.46
N ASP A 273 0.19 -16.70 -8.03
CA ASP A 273 -0.29 -15.81 -6.97
C ASP A 273 0.49 -16.05 -5.67
N GLY A 274 0.89 -14.97 -5.04
CA GLY A 274 1.50 -14.99 -3.71
C GLY A 274 0.47 -14.67 -2.64
N LEU A 275 0.46 -15.43 -1.54
CA LEU A 275 -0.39 -15.14 -0.38
C LEU A 275 0.48 -14.74 0.80
N ILE A 276 0.16 -13.59 1.40
CA ILE A 276 0.78 -13.12 2.64
C ILE A 276 -0.32 -12.91 3.68
N TYR A 277 -0.08 -13.42 4.87
CA TYR A 277 -1.01 -13.38 5.99
C TYR A 277 -0.50 -12.44 7.06
N TYR A 278 -1.44 -11.72 7.69
CA TYR A 278 -1.18 -10.77 8.78
C TYR A 278 -2.06 -11.07 9.97
N ASN A 279 -1.52 -10.87 11.16
CA ASN A 279 -2.26 -10.96 12.41
C ASN A 279 -1.68 -10.01 13.46
N ASP A 280 -2.41 -9.83 14.58
CA ASP A 280 -1.96 -9.13 15.79
C ASP A 280 -1.30 -7.76 15.50
N LEU A 281 -1.92 -6.94 14.64
CA LEU A 281 -1.46 -5.58 14.42
C LEU A 281 -1.77 -4.71 15.63
N SER A 282 -0.79 -3.95 16.08
CA SER A 282 -0.99 -2.88 17.04
C SER A 282 -0.08 -1.70 16.73
N TRP A 283 -0.55 -0.49 17.05
CA TRP A 283 0.29 0.72 17.01
C TRP A 283 -0.03 1.63 18.18
N THR A 284 0.94 2.43 18.56
CA THR A 284 0.81 3.40 19.65
C THR A 284 1.65 4.65 19.34
N ARG A 285 1.03 5.83 19.51
CA ARG A 285 1.75 7.09 19.57
C ARG A 285 2.45 7.20 20.92
N ILE A 286 3.78 7.36 20.90
CA ILE A 286 4.61 7.48 22.12
C ILE A 286 4.76 8.97 22.49
N ALA A 287 4.91 9.84 21.50
CA ALA A 287 5.00 11.27 21.70
C ALA A 287 4.21 12.06 20.63
N SER A 288 3.66 13.20 21.04
CA SER A 288 2.91 14.13 20.19
C SER A 288 3.80 15.02 19.35
#